data_37982b45faf12fc81826cbfd0f8bfb05
#
_entry.id   37982b45faf12fc81826cbfd0f8bfb05
#
_cell.length_a   1.000
_cell.length_b   1.000
_cell.length_c   1.000
_cell.angle_alpha   90.00
_cell.angle_beta   90.00
_cell.angle_gamma   90.00
#
_symmetry.space_group_name_H-M   'P 1'
#
loop_
_entity.id
_entity.type
_entity.pdbx_description
1 polymer ?
#
loop_
_entity_poly.entity_id
_entity_poly.type
_entity_poly.pdbx_seq_one_letter_code
_entity_poly.pdbx_strand_id
1 'polypeptide(L)'
;MNGMYELSLLSGWLIFSLGLAALTALWRWAGGGRTLLIIMTLALGLRLASAVALHVFLPINGYDNEQQRAGYVFYDAFRRDAQAWELAQSDESVLTAFSKEYYTDQYGGLLALSAGAYRTLSPDAHRPLLIALLGAFAAALGVSFFWKSARLLGGDKLALPATWIFALYPEGILQGSSQMREPFLITFIALALWGFLDWQRNDSRLAWWWLGAGMLGMLLFSPAIALATLIVLGGIWWFSRES
;
A
#
# COMPACT_ATOMS: atom_id res chain seq x y z
N MET A 1 25.53 -20.93 6.47
CA MET A 1 24.21 -21.01 5.81
C MET A 1 23.06 -20.89 6.80
N ASN A 2 23.08 -21.55 7.97
CA ASN A 2 21.94 -21.47 8.91
C ASN A 2 21.67 -20.08 9.51
N GLY A 3 22.71 -19.29 9.82
CA GLY A 3 22.52 -17.97 10.45
C GLY A 3 21.89 -16.90 9.57
N MET A 4 22.08 -16.95 8.24
CA MET A 4 21.44 -15.99 7.31
C MET A 4 19.95 -16.32 7.09
N TYR A 5 19.59 -17.60 7.09
CA TYR A 5 18.17 -18.01 7.03
C TYR A 5 17.39 -17.56 8.27
N GLU A 6 18.00 -17.64 9.44
CA GLU A 6 17.38 -17.19 10.70
C GLU A 6 17.19 -15.67 10.71
N LEU A 7 18.16 -14.88 10.23
CA LEU A 7 18.06 -13.43 10.14
C LEU A 7 16.92 -12.98 9.22
N SER A 8 16.70 -13.65 8.11
CA SER A 8 15.66 -13.28 7.15
C SER A 8 14.25 -13.71 7.58
N LEU A 9 14.12 -14.79 8.34
CA LEU A 9 12.85 -15.12 9.00
C LEU A 9 12.54 -14.10 10.10
N LEU A 10 13.54 -13.69 10.88
CA LEU A 10 13.39 -12.66 11.91
C LEU A 10 12.95 -11.32 11.31
N SER A 11 13.47 -10.93 10.13
CA SER A 11 13.05 -9.70 9.46
C SER A 11 11.58 -9.73 9.02
N GLY A 12 11.08 -10.86 8.52
CA GLY A 12 9.67 -11.06 8.19
C GLY A 12 8.76 -10.90 9.42
N TRP A 13 9.14 -11.52 10.54
CA TRP A 13 8.41 -11.38 11.80
C TRP A 13 8.46 -9.96 12.36
N LEU A 14 9.60 -9.27 12.22
CA LEU A 14 9.74 -7.88 12.63
C LEU A 14 8.78 -6.98 11.85
N ILE A 15 8.74 -7.09 10.51
CA ILE A 15 7.81 -6.31 9.67
C ILE A 15 6.36 -6.61 10.04
N PHE A 16 6.04 -7.89 10.21
CA PHE A 16 4.68 -8.29 10.60
C PHE A 16 4.29 -7.68 11.95
N SER A 17 5.19 -7.73 12.94
CA SER A 17 4.95 -7.15 14.26
C SER A 17 4.83 -5.64 14.23
N LEU A 18 5.70 -4.94 13.48
CA LEU A 18 5.64 -3.49 13.28
C LEU A 18 4.35 -3.09 12.53
N GLY A 19 3.96 -3.86 11.51
CA GLY A 19 2.72 -3.66 10.79
C GLY A 19 1.50 -3.80 11.69
N LEU A 20 1.45 -4.81 12.56
CA LEU A 20 0.37 -4.99 13.54
C LEU A 20 0.36 -3.88 14.58
N ALA A 21 1.52 -3.41 15.04
CA ALA A 21 1.62 -2.28 15.95
C ALA A 21 1.08 -0.99 15.30
N ALA A 22 1.47 -0.71 14.06
CA ALA A 22 0.96 0.43 13.29
C ALA A 22 -0.55 0.33 13.07
N LEU A 23 -1.06 -0.85 12.70
CA LEU A 23 -2.50 -1.11 12.52
C LEU A 23 -3.27 -0.87 13.82
N THR A 24 -2.75 -1.36 14.95
CA THR A 24 -3.36 -1.16 16.28
C THR A 24 -3.33 0.33 16.67
N ALA A 25 -2.23 1.02 16.43
CA ALA A 25 -2.11 2.45 16.71
C ALA A 25 -3.11 3.28 15.90
N LEU A 26 -3.20 3.03 14.59
CA LEU A 26 -4.14 3.73 13.71
C LEU A 26 -5.60 3.38 14.01
N TRP A 27 -5.91 2.12 14.34
CA TRP A 27 -7.24 1.75 14.80
C TRP A 27 -7.67 2.53 16.04
N ARG A 28 -6.80 2.60 17.07
CA ARG A 28 -7.09 3.37 18.29
C ARG A 28 -7.26 4.85 17.99
N TRP A 29 -6.38 5.42 17.18
CA TRP A 29 -6.44 6.82 16.76
C TRP A 29 -7.71 7.13 15.95
N ALA A 30 -8.15 6.23 15.08
CA ALA A 30 -9.33 6.43 14.23
C ALA A 30 -10.66 6.38 15.03
N GLY A 31 -10.68 5.72 16.19
CA GLY A 31 -11.84 5.74 17.09
C GLY A 31 -13.06 4.99 16.58
N GLY A 32 -12.90 4.03 15.63
CA GLY A 32 -14.00 3.27 15.01
C GLY A 32 -14.45 2.03 15.79
N GLY A 33 -13.98 1.85 17.04
CA GLY A 33 -14.37 0.73 17.89
C GLY A 33 -14.02 -0.65 17.33
N ARG A 34 -14.70 -1.69 17.82
CA ARG A 34 -14.45 -3.08 17.40
C ARG A 34 -14.75 -3.31 15.92
N THR A 35 -15.75 -2.63 15.36
CA THR A 35 -16.15 -2.80 13.95
C THR A 35 -15.03 -2.39 13.01
N LEU A 36 -14.40 -1.24 13.24
CA LEU A 36 -13.26 -0.81 12.44
C LEU A 36 -12.08 -1.79 12.54
N LEU A 37 -11.81 -2.31 13.74
CA LEU A 37 -10.77 -3.33 13.93
C LEU A 37 -11.06 -4.58 13.08
N ILE A 38 -12.30 -5.05 13.07
CA ILE A 38 -12.71 -6.20 12.25
C ILE A 38 -12.49 -5.90 10.77
N ILE A 39 -12.91 -4.73 10.29
CA ILE A 39 -12.76 -4.33 8.89
C ILE A 39 -11.26 -4.28 8.50
N MET A 40 -10.42 -3.65 9.31
CA MET A 40 -8.98 -3.56 9.06
C MET A 40 -8.29 -4.93 9.09
N THR A 41 -8.69 -5.79 10.03
CA THR A 41 -8.14 -7.16 10.14
C THR A 41 -8.56 -8.02 8.95
N LEU A 42 -9.82 -7.93 8.52
CA LEU A 42 -10.29 -8.62 7.32
C LEU A 42 -9.63 -8.09 6.06
N ALA A 43 -9.46 -6.76 5.94
CA ALA A 43 -8.75 -6.16 4.81
C ALA A 43 -7.32 -6.68 4.69
N LEU A 44 -6.60 -6.80 5.81
CA LEU A 44 -5.26 -7.39 5.86
C LEU A 44 -5.31 -8.90 5.56
N GLY A 45 -6.16 -9.63 6.28
CA GLY A 45 -6.23 -11.09 6.20
C GLY A 45 -6.60 -11.61 4.81
N LEU A 46 -7.59 -10.96 4.15
CA LEU A 46 -7.99 -11.34 2.80
C LEU A 46 -6.87 -11.11 1.78
N ARG A 47 -6.14 -10.00 1.88
CA ARG A 47 -5.02 -9.71 0.98
C ARG A 47 -3.86 -10.69 1.18
N LEU A 48 -3.52 -11.01 2.43
CA LEU A 48 -2.47 -11.99 2.74
C LEU A 48 -2.88 -13.39 2.30
N ALA A 49 -4.11 -13.82 2.60
CA ALA A 49 -4.62 -15.11 2.18
C ALA A 49 -4.65 -15.23 0.64
N SER A 50 -5.09 -14.18 -0.05
CA SER A 50 -5.07 -14.14 -1.51
C SER A 50 -3.64 -14.14 -2.07
N ALA A 51 -2.70 -13.40 -1.46
CA ALA A 51 -1.30 -13.40 -1.90
C ALA A 51 -0.67 -14.80 -1.79
N VAL A 52 -0.89 -15.48 -0.68
CA VAL A 52 -0.42 -16.86 -0.49
C VAL A 52 -1.11 -17.80 -1.46
N ALA A 53 -2.44 -17.69 -1.60
CA ALA A 53 -3.20 -18.51 -2.53
C ALA A 53 -2.71 -18.35 -3.97
N LEU A 54 -2.53 -17.12 -4.45
CA LEU A 54 -2.02 -16.85 -5.80
C LEU A 54 -0.61 -17.44 -5.99
N HIS A 55 0.27 -17.24 -5.01
CA HIS A 55 1.64 -17.73 -5.07
C HIS A 55 1.72 -19.27 -5.09
N VAL A 56 0.77 -19.97 -4.46
CA VAL A 56 0.74 -21.43 -4.40
C VAL A 56 -0.04 -22.05 -5.57
N PHE A 57 -1.21 -21.47 -5.94
CA PHE A 57 -2.12 -22.09 -6.90
C PHE A 57 -1.85 -21.70 -8.36
N LEU A 58 -1.35 -20.50 -8.65
CA LEU A 58 -1.06 -20.09 -10.02
C LEU A 58 0.00 -20.95 -10.70
N PRO A 59 1.11 -21.34 -10.06
CA PRO A 59 2.09 -22.22 -10.66
C PRO A 59 1.53 -23.59 -11.06
N ILE A 60 0.46 -24.04 -10.39
CA ILE A 60 -0.13 -25.37 -10.59
C ILE A 60 -1.31 -25.34 -11.56
N ASN A 61 -2.17 -24.32 -11.44
CA ASN A 61 -3.48 -24.26 -12.12
C ASN A 61 -3.60 -23.07 -13.10
N GLY A 62 -2.56 -22.24 -13.22
CA GLY A 62 -2.55 -21.10 -14.12
C GLY A 62 -2.30 -21.47 -15.57
N TYR A 63 -2.29 -20.47 -16.44
CA TYR A 63 -1.82 -20.64 -17.81
C TYR A 63 -0.32 -20.89 -17.83
N ASP A 64 0.17 -21.66 -18.79
CA ASP A 64 1.58 -22.06 -18.89
C ASP A 64 2.48 -20.93 -19.43
N ASN A 65 2.46 -19.78 -18.73
CA ASN A 65 3.31 -18.64 -18.99
C ASN A 65 4.26 -18.37 -17.81
N GLU A 66 5.36 -17.67 -18.05
CA GLU A 66 6.41 -17.42 -17.05
C GLU A 66 5.90 -16.72 -15.78
N GLN A 67 5.06 -15.70 -15.95
CA GLN A 67 4.53 -14.92 -14.82
C GLN A 67 3.68 -15.78 -13.88
N GLN A 68 2.80 -16.64 -14.42
CA GLN A 68 1.92 -17.45 -13.57
C GLN A 68 2.64 -18.64 -12.97
N ARG A 69 3.63 -19.21 -13.66
CA ARG A 69 4.54 -20.20 -13.06
C ARG A 69 5.33 -19.62 -11.88
N ALA A 70 5.60 -18.30 -11.90
CA ALA A 70 6.23 -17.59 -10.80
C ALA A 70 5.23 -17.08 -9.72
N GLY A 71 3.92 -17.36 -9.88
CA GLY A 71 2.89 -17.00 -8.91
C GLY A 71 2.31 -15.59 -9.06
N TYR A 72 2.50 -14.92 -10.21
CA TYR A 72 2.00 -13.56 -10.45
C TYR A 72 0.78 -13.53 -11.36
N VAL A 73 -0.25 -12.78 -10.97
CA VAL A 73 -1.42 -12.49 -11.79
C VAL A 73 -1.09 -11.45 -12.87
N PHE A 74 -0.37 -10.39 -12.47
CA PHE A 74 -0.05 -9.26 -13.33
C PHE A 74 1.37 -9.37 -13.88
N TYR A 75 1.52 -9.20 -15.19
CA TYR A 75 2.81 -9.23 -15.85
C TYR A 75 3.72 -8.08 -15.39
N ASP A 76 3.15 -6.90 -15.15
CA ASP A 76 3.89 -5.75 -14.64
C ASP A 76 4.46 -5.99 -13.24
N ALA A 77 3.71 -6.71 -12.38
CA ALA A 77 4.18 -7.09 -11.06
C ALA A 77 5.38 -8.05 -11.16
N PHE A 78 5.28 -9.07 -12.03
CA PHE A 78 6.35 -10.03 -12.28
C PHE A 78 7.65 -9.35 -12.76
N ARG A 79 7.54 -8.49 -13.78
CA ARG A 79 8.71 -7.77 -14.33
C ARG A 79 9.34 -6.81 -13.32
N ARG A 80 8.52 -6.06 -12.62
CA ARG A 80 8.97 -5.10 -11.61
C ARG A 80 9.68 -5.80 -10.46
N ASP A 81 9.16 -6.93 -10.03
CA ASP A 81 9.75 -7.69 -8.94
C ASP A 81 11.10 -8.28 -9.32
N ALA A 82 11.22 -8.83 -10.54
CA ALA A 82 12.49 -9.32 -11.06
C ALA A 82 13.55 -8.20 -11.12
N GLN A 83 13.19 -7.03 -11.62
CA GLN A 83 14.09 -5.86 -11.67
C GLN A 83 14.43 -5.34 -10.27
N ALA A 84 13.47 -5.35 -9.34
CA ALA A 84 13.73 -4.93 -7.97
C ALA A 84 14.71 -5.90 -7.26
N TRP A 85 14.60 -7.19 -7.54
CA TRP A 85 15.54 -8.18 -7.04
C TRP A 85 16.95 -8.01 -7.65
N GLU A 86 17.03 -7.78 -8.97
CA GLU A 86 18.30 -7.51 -9.66
C GLU A 86 18.98 -6.26 -9.09
N LEU A 87 18.24 -5.16 -8.93
CA LEU A 87 18.76 -3.93 -8.31
C LEU A 87 19.17 -4.15 -6.85
N ALA A 88 18.44 -4.99 -6.09
CA ALA A 88 18.79 -5.31 -4.71
C ALA A 88 20.12 -6.06 -4.60
N GLN A 89 20.48 -6.88 -5.58
CA GLN A 89 21.72 -7.66 -5.63
C GLN A 89 22.89 -6.89 -6.23
N SER A 90 22.65 -5.75 -6.88
CA SER A 90 23.69 -4.91 -7.45
C SER A 90 24.33 -3.99 -6.40
N ASP A 91 25.47 -3.39 -6.73
CA ASP A 91 26.12 -2.35 -5.91
C ASP A 91 25.52 -0.94 -6.15
N GLU A 92 24.55 -0.83 -7.06
CA GLU A 92 23.91 0.43 -7.40
C GLU A 92 23.01 0.96 -6.27
N SER A 93 22.81 2.27 -6.25
CA SER A 93 21.83 2.88 -5.32
C SER A 93 20.43 2.43 -5.66
N VAL A 94 19.58 2.17 -4.64
CA VAL A 94 18.13 1.92 -4.85
C VAL A 94 17.43 3.09 -5.55
N LEU A 95 18.03 4.30 -5.54
CA LEU A 95 17.52 5.47 -6.25
C LEU A 95 17.69 5.37 -7.77
N THR A 96 18.53 4.45 -8.27
CA THR A 96 18.64 4.14 -9.70
C THR A 96 17.31 3.63 -10.27
N ALA A 97 16.42 3.10 -9.43
CA ALA A 97 15.04 2.76 -9.81
C ALA A 97 14.27 3.90 -10.48
N PHE A 98 14.64 5.17 -10.25
CA PHE A 98 14.02 6.34 -10.87
C PHE A 98 14.69 6.72 -12.21
N SER A 99 15.71 5.99 -12.64
CA SER A 99 16.37 6.21 -13.92
C SER A 99 15.59 5.61 -15.09
N LYS A 100 15.95 6.02 -16.33
CA LYS A 100 15.31 5.49 -17.54
C LYS A 100 15.64 4.01 -17.81
N GLU A 101 16.59 3.44 -17.14
CA GLU A 101 16.98 2.04 -17.27
C GLU A 101 15.90 1.10 -16.73
N TYR A 102 15.17 1.55 -15.72
CA TYR A 102 14.07 0.82 -15.07
C TYR A 102 12.68 1.30 -15.52
N TYR A 103 12.49 1.48 -16.83
CA TYR A 103 11.25 2.02 -17.42
C TYR A 103 9.99 1.14 -17.22
N THR A 104 10.13 -0.06 -16.71
CA THR A 104 9.00 -0.96 -16.44
C THR A 104 8.15 -0.51 -15.26
N ASP A 105 8.76 0.15 -14.28
CA ASP A 105 8.00 0.86 -13.24
C ASP A 105 7.98 2.34 -13.59
N GLN A 106 6.97 2.74 -14.36
CA GLN A 106 6.73 4.06 -14.95
C GLN A 106 7.27 5.26 -14.12
N TYR A 107 7.43 5.10 -12.80
CA TYR A 107 7.80 6.14 -11.85
C TYR A 107 8.88 5.73 -10.83
N GLY A 108 9.33 4.48 -10.83
CA GLY A 108 10.42 3.97 -9.97
C GLY A 108 10.10 3.77 -8.49
N GLY A 109 9.00 4.31 -7.97
CA GLY A 109 8.74 4.33 -6.53
C GLY A 109 8.53 2.96 -5.90
N LEU A 110 7.72 2.09 -6.50
CA LEU A 110 7.51 0.74 -6.00
C LEU A 110 8.75 -0.13 -6.22
N LEU A 111 9.46 0.05 -7.34
CA LEU A 111 10.70 -0.66 -7.61
C LEU A 111 11.77 -0.30 -6.56
N ALA A 112 11.95 0.98 -6.25
CA ALA A 112 12.86 1.43 -5.19
C ALA A 112 12.50 0.87 -3.82
N LEU A 113 11.20 0.87 -3.47
CA LEU A 113 10.71 0.28 -2.21
C LEU A 113 11.03 -1.22 -2.16
N SER A 114 10.72 -1.96 -3.24
CA SER A 114 10.93 -3.40 -3.32
C SER A 114 12.42 -3.75 -3.27
N ALA A 115 13.27 -3.06 -4.04
CA ALA A 115 14.71 -3.26 -4.02
C ALA A 115 15.31 -2.96 -2.64
N GLY A 116 14.88 -1.86 -2.00
CA GLY A 116 15.29 -1.51 -0.65
C GLY A 116 14.87 -2.56 0.38
N ALA A 117 13.63 -3.06 0.29
CA ALA A 117 13.14 -4.12 1.14
C ALA A 117 13.94 -5.44 0.94
N TYR A 118 14.19 -5.85 -0.29
CA TYR A 118 15.00 -7.04 -0.55
C TYR A 118 16.43 -6.90 -0.02
N ARG A 119 17.09 -5.78 -0.31
CA ARG A 119 18.47 -5.52 0.12
C ARG A 119 18.65 -5.56 1.64
N THR A 120 17.66 -5.04 2.37
CA THR A 120 17.77 -4.90 3.84
C THR A 120 17.14 -6.04 4.61
N LEU A 121 16.06 -6.62 4.11
CA LEU A 121 15.22 -7.56 4.86
C LEU A 121 15.32 -9.00 4.35
N SER A 122 15.77 -9.18 3.11
CA SER A 122 15.89 -10.51 2.48
C SER A 122 17.08 -10.60 1.52
N PRO A 123 18.31 -10.23 1.94
CA PRO A 123 19.47 -10.18 1.05
C PRO A 123 19.91 -11.57 0.56
N ASP A 124 19.54 -12.61 1.27
CA ASP A 124 19.91 -14.02 1.06
C ASP A 124 19.02 -14.76 0.07
N ALA A 125 17.76 -14.30 -0.12
CA ALA A 125 16.81 -14.99 -0.99
C ALA A 125 15.73 -14.06 -1.51
N HIS A 126 15.28 -14.31 -2.74
CA HIS A 126 14.15 -13.64 -3.34
C HIS A 126 12.84 -14.10 -2.69
N ARG A 127 12.13 -13.19 -2.01
CA ARG A 127 10.89 -13.47 -1.28
C ARG A 127 9.76 -12.54 -1.70
N PRO A 128 9.08 -12.81 -2.82
CA PRO A 128 8.00 -11.97 -3.35
C PRO A 128 6.89 -11.65 -2.35
N LEU A 129 6.55 -12.60 -1.48
CA LEU A 129 5.53 -12.41 -0.45
C LEU A 129 5.86 -11.31 0.57
N LEU A 130 7.13 -10.90 0.69
CA LEU A 130 7.53 -9.77 1.52
C LEU A 130 6.94 -8.46 1.01
N ILE A 131 6.95 -8.24 -0.30
CA ILE A 131 6.40 -7.03 -0.93
C ILE A 131 4.87 -7.07 -0.91
N ALA A 132 4.27 -8.24 -1.12
CA ALA A 132 2.82 -8.42 -0.95
C ALA A 132 2.38 -8.14 0.49
N LEU A 133 3.17 -8.52 1.50
CA LEU A 133 2.94 -8.20 2.90
C LEU A 133 2.94 -6.69 3.14
N LEU A 134 3.91 -5.95 2.59
CA LEU A 134 3.96 -4.48 2.69
C LEU A 134 2.74 -3.83 2.04
N GLY A 135 2.35 -4.28 0.84
CA GLY A 135 1.15 -3.80 0.15
C GLY A 135 -0.14 -4.08 0.92
N ALA A 136 -0.27 -5.28 1.50
CA ALA A 136 -1.42 -5.65 2.31
C ALA A 136 -1.54 -4.78 3.58
N PHE A 137 -0.42 -4.51 4.27
CA PHE A 137 -0.41 -3.58 5.40
C PHE A 137 -0.74 -2.16 4.96
N ALA A 138 -0.15 -1.65 3.89
CA ALA A 138 -0.47 -0.33 3.37
C ALA A 138 -1.98 -0.19 3.15
N ALA A 139 -2.60 -1.12 2.43
CA ALA A 139 -4.04 -1.10 2.18
C ALA A 139 -4.88 -1.15 3.47
N ALA A 140 -4.50 -2.01 4.44
CA ALA A 140 -5.21 -2.12 5.71
C ALA A 140 -5.11 -0.84 6.55
N LEU A 141 -3.95 -0.17 6.55
CA LEU A 141 -3.76 1.13 7.21
C LEU A 141 -4.59 2.23 6.53
N GLY A 142 -4.71 2.20 5.19
CA GLY A 142 -5.54 3.12 4.41
C GLY A 142 -7.01 3.13 4.83
N VAL A 143 -7.53 1.98 5.29
CA VAL A 143 -8.91 1.85 5.79
C VAL A 143 -9.19 2.82 6.94
N SER A 144 -8.23 3.06 7.84
CA SER A 144 -8.40 3.97 8.98
C SER A 144 -8.54 5.44 8.56
N PHE A 145 -7.78 5.88 7.56
CA PHE A 145 -7.86 7.23 7.01
C PHE A 145 -9.17 7.43 6.24
N PHE A 146 -9.56 6.42 5.46
CA PHE A 146 -10.83 6.44 4.75
C PHE A 146 -12.02 6.48 5.72
N TRP A 147 -12.01 5.68 6.79
CA TRP A 147 -13.01 5.71 7.86
C TRP A 147 -13.17 7.11 8.44
N LYS A 148 -12.07 7.75 8.82
CA LYS A 148 -12.12 9.11 9.39
C LYS A 148 -12.66 10.13 8.40
N SER A 149 -12.26 10.05 7.14
CA SER A 149 -12.79 10.91 6.08
C SER A 149 -14.28 10.75 5.88
N ALA A 150 -14.76 9.52 5.76
CA ALA A 150 -16.18 9.22 5.59
C ALA A 150 -17.01 9.64 6.83
N ARG A 151 -16.44 9.48 8.02
CA ARG A 151 -17.07 9.90 9.28
C ARG A 151 -17.22 11.41 9.38
N LEU A 152 -16.24 12.18 8.93
CA LEU A 152 -16.34 13.65 8.86
C LEU A 152 -17.41 14.11 7.88
N LEU A 153 -17.61 13.37 6.77
CA LEU A 153 -18.57 13.73 5.74
C LEU A 153 -20.01 13.43 6.12
N GLY A 154 -20.28 12.28 6.75
CA GLY A 154 -21.65 11.84 6.99
C GLY A 154 -21.86 11.05 8.29
N GLY A 155 -20.92 11.15 9.24
CA GLY A 155 -21.01 10.45 10.53
C GLY A 155 -20.89 8.93 10.40
N ASP A 156 -21.17 8.21 11.48
CA ASP A 156 -21.00 6.76 11.55
C ASP A 156 -21.96 6.00 10.60
N LYS A 157 -23.11 6.57 10.27
CA LYS A 157 -24.10 5.99 9.35
C LYS A 157 -23.56 5.85 7.92
N LEU A 158 -22.77 6.83 7.46
CA LEU A 158 -22.11 6.79 6.16
C LEU A 158 -20.79 6.03 6.23
N ALA A 159 -20.01 6.29 7.27
CA ALA A 159 -18.66 5.75 7.39
C ALA A 159 -18.63 4.22 7.41
N LEU A 160 -19.58 3.60 8.11
CA LEU A 160 -19.61 2.15 8.26
C LEU A 160 -19.77 1.42 6.92
N PRO A 161 -20.86 1.61 6.14
CA PRO A 161 -21.03 0.91 4.86
C PRO A 161 -19.93 1.29 3.85
N ALA A 162 -19.54 2.58 3.78
CA ALA A 162 -18.51 3.02 2.86
C ALA A 162 -17.16 2.34 3.16
N THR A 163 -16.80 2.17 4.43
CA THR A 163 -15.54 1.53 4.81
C THR A 163 -15.55 0.03 4.53
N TRP A 164 -16.69 -0.64 4.69
CA TRP A 164 -16.85 -2.03 4.29
C TRP A 164 -16.63 -2.20 2.78
N ILE A 165 -17.27 -1.36 1.96
CA ILE A 165 -17.12 -1.38 0.50
C ILE A 165 -15.64 -1.12 0.13
N PHE A 166 -15.02 -0.10 0.71
CA PHE A 166 -13.62 0.23 0.46
C PHE A 166 -12.66 -0.92 0.81
N ALA A 167 -12.85 -1.55 1.96
CA ALA A 167 -11.98 -2.61 2.46
C ALA A 167 -12.12 -3.92 1.67
N LEU A 168 -13.35 -4.25 1.25
CA LEU A 168 -13.70 -5.52 0.60
C LEU A 168 -13.84 -5.42 -0.92
N TYR A 169 -13.53 -4.27 -1.53
CA TYR A 169 -13.58 -4.13 -2.99
C TYR A 169 -12.69 -5.20 -3.65
N PRO A 170 -13.25 -6.08 -4.50
CA PRO A 170 -12.56 -7.28 -4.96
C PRO A 170 -11.24 -6.99 -5.70
N GLU A 171 -11.26 -5.97 -6.58
CA GLU A 171 -10.06 -5.55 -7.30
C GLU A 171 -8.98 -5.01 -6.35
N GLY A 172 -9.38 -4.25 -5.32
CA GLY A 172 -8.47 -3.76 -4.28
C GLY A 172 -7.87 -4.88 -3.44
N ILE A 173 -8.57 -6.02 -3.27
CA ILE A 173 -8.02 -7.22 -2.64
C ILE A 173 -6.99 -7.86 -3.59
N LEU A 174 -7.34 -8.06 -4.85
CA LEU A 174 -6.46 -8.65 -5.84
C LEU A 174 -5.17 -7.84 -6.05
N GLN A 175 -5.28 -6.52 -6.20
CA GLN A 175 -4.12 -5.63 -6.33
C GLN A 175 -3.27 -5.60 -5.05
N GLY A 176 -3.91 -5.63 -3.87
CA GLY A 176 -3.23 -5.64 -2.58
C GLY A 176 -2.58 -6.98 -2.22
N SER A 177 -2.91 -8.05 -2.92
CA SER A 177 -2.27 -9.37 -2.80
C SER A 177 -1.20 -9.62 -3.87
N SER A 178 -1.06 -8.71 -4.81
CA SER A 178 -0.11 -8.78 -5.92
C SER A 178 0.80 -7.57 -5.81
N GLN A 179 2.06 -7.65 -6.08
CA GLN A 179 3.05 -6.55 -5.93
C GLN A 179 2.75 -5.34 -6.83
N MET A 180 1.60 -4.70 -6.57
CA MET A 180 1.10 -3.57 -7.32
C MET A 180 1.23 -2.28 -6.50
N ARG A 181 1.30 -1.13 -7.16
CA ARG A 181 1.43 0.19 -6.51
C ARG A 181 0.11 0.73 -5.96
N GLU A 182 -1.01 0.23 -6.45
CA GLU A 182 -2.36 0.67 -6.12
C GLU A 182 -2.68 0.63 -4.62
N PRO A 183 -2.29 -0.39 -3.84
CA PRO A 183 -2.49 -0.40 -2.39
C PRO A 183 -1.86 0.80 -1.67
N PHE A 184 -0.67 1.21 -2.11
CA PHE A 184 0.04 2.38 -1.58
C PHE A 184 -0.63 3.67 -2.02
N LEU A 185 -0.97 3.79 -3.30
CA LEU A 185 -1.63 4.97 -3.86
C LEU A 185 -2.98 5.23 -3.21
N ILE A 186 -3.83 4.21 -3.07
CA ILE A 186 -5.14 4.32 -2.43
C ILE A 186 -4.99 4.76 -0.97
N THR A 187 -3.99 4.24 -0.28
CA THR A 187 -3.68 4.64 1.10
C THR A 187 -3.23 6.09 1.19
N PHE A 188 -2.35 6.55 0.30
CA PHE A 188 -1.92 7.95 0.27
C PHE A 188 -3.03 8.91 -0.16
N ILE A 189 -3.92 8.49 -1.07
CA ILE A 189 -5.13 9.25 -1.41
C ILE A 189 -6.04 9.38 -0.18
N ALA A 190 -6.29 8.29 0.55
CA ALA A 190 -7.11 8.31 1.75
C ALA A 190 -6.50 9.19 2.85
N LEU A 191 -5.16 9.16 2.99
CA LEU A 191 -4.41 9.99 3.92
C LEU A 191 -4.49 11.48 3.54
N ALA A 192 -4.30 11.83 2.26
CA ALA A 192 -4.41 13.20 1.77
C ALA A 192 -5.84 13.74 1.92
N LEU A 193 -6.84 12.92 1.60
CA LEU A 193 -8.25 13.26 1.78
C LEU A 193 -8.58 13.51 3.24
N TRP A 194 -8.11 12.65 4.16
CA TRP A 194 -8.25 12.86 5.58
C TRP A 194 -7.63 14.19 6.03
N GLY A 195 -6.37 14.45 5.66
CA GLY A 195 -5.69 15.70 6.00
C GLY A 195 -6.44 16.92 5.47
N PHE A 196 -6.90 16.88 4.22
CA PHE A 196 -7.68 17.95 3.61
C PHE A 196 -9.00 18.23 4.37
N LEU A 197 -9.77 17.19 4.68
CA LEU A 197 -11.05 17.33 5.39
C LEU A 197 -10.87 17.77 6.84
N ASP A 198 -9.82 17.28 7.52
CA ASP A 198 -9.50 17.69 8.88
C ASP A 198 -9.09 19.17 8.95
N TRP A 199 -8.33 19.62 7.95
CA TRP A 199 -8.04 21.05 7.81
C TRP A 199 -9.30 21.89 7.57
N GLN A 200 -10.15 21.50 6.63
CA GLN A 200 -11.36 22.25 6.29
C GLN A 200 -12.37 22.32 7.45
N ARG A 201 -12.51 21.24 8.23
CA ARG A 201 -13.55 21.12 9.25
C ARG A 201 -13.11 21.54 10.65
N ASN A 202 -11.86 21.29 10.97
CA ASN A 202 -11.33 21.44 12.33
C ASN A 202 -10.20 22.49 12.42
N ASP A 203 -9.80 23.10 11.31
CA ASP A 203 -8.66 24.05 11.20
C ASP A 203 -7.38 23.50 11.86
N SER A 204 -7.19 22.20 11.78
CA SER A 204 -6.08 21.49 12.43
C SER A 204 -4.76 21.76 11.71
N ARG A 205 -3.75 22.29 12.44
CA ARG A 205 -2.40 22.46 11.88
C ARG A 205 -1.73 21.12 11.53
N LEU A 206 -2.06 20.05 12.25
CA LEU A 206 -1.55 18.71 12.00
C LEU A 206 -2.08 18.13 10.66
N ALA A 207 -3.23 18.63 10.19
CA ALA A 207 -3.84 18.22 8.92
C ALA A 207 -2.93 18.45 7.72
N TRP A 208 -2.12 19.52 7.73
CA TRP A 208 -1.14 19.80 6.69
C TRP A 208 -0.04 18.76 6.58
N TRP A 209 0.36 18.16 7.69
CA TRP A 209 1.32 17.05 7.69
C TRP A 209 0.72 15.79 7.06
N TRP A 210 -0.54 15.49 7.35
CA TRP A 210 -1.25 14.36 6.75
C TRP A 210 -1.45 14.56 5.24
N LEU A 211 -1.90 15.77 4.85
CA LEU A 211 -2.04 16.12 3.44
C LEU A 211 -0.70 16.06 2.71
N GLY A 212 0.34 16.68 3.27
CA GLY A 212 1.68 16.67 2.70
C GLY A 212 2.28 15.27 2.58
N ALA A 213 2.14 14.43 3.62
CA ALA A 213 2.61 13.05 3.58
C ALA A 213 1.88 12.21 2.51
N GLY A 214 0.56 12.38 2.40
CA GLY A 214 -0.22 11.73 1.35
C GLY A 214 0.21 12.16 -0.05
N MET A 215 0.37 13.47 -0.27
CA MET A 215 0.83 14.02 -1.55
C MET A 215 2.25 13.56 -1.90
N LEU A 216 3.18 13.58 -0.93
CA LEU A 216 4.55 13.12 -1.14
C LEU A 216 4.58 11.62 -1.47
N GLY A 217 3.80 10.80 -0.74
CA GLY A 217 3.67 9.39 -1.03
C GLY A 217 3.18 9.14 -2.46
N MET A 218 2.11 9.84 -2.88
CA MET A 218 1.63 9.72 -4.26
C MET A 218 2.68 10.17 -5.29
N LEU A 219 3.43 11.23 -5.04
CA LEU A 219 4.50 11.70 -5.95
C LEU A 219 5.56 10.63 -6.18
N LEU A 220 5.93 9.88 -5.14
CA LEU A 220 6.92 8.80 -5.25
C LEU A 220 6.42 7.64 -6.11
N PHE A 221 5.13 7.28 -6.02
CA PHE A 221 4.56 6.13 -6.72
C PHE A 221 3.90 6.49 -8.06
N SER A 222 3.33 7.69 -8.19
CA SER A 222 2.66 8.17 -9.41
C SER A 222 2.41 9.68 -9.36
N PRO A 223 3.30 10.51 -9.92
CA PRO A 223 3.12 11.97 -10.03
C PRO A 223 1.80 12.36 -10.71
N ALA A 224 1.33 11.56 -11.68
CA ALA A 224 0.06 11.83 -12.37
C ALA A 224 -1.14 11.73 -11.41
N ILE A 225 -1.16 10.73 -10.51
CA ILE A 225 -2.21 10.58 -9.50
C ILE A 225 -2.11 11.68 -8.44
N ALA A 226 -0.89 12.08 -8.06
CA ALA A 226 -0.69 13.21 -7.15
C ALA A 226 -1.28 14.50 -7.74
N LEU A 227 -0.99 14.79 -9.02
CA LEU A 227 -1.54 15.96 -9.71
C LEU A 227 -3.07 15.91 -9.81
N ALA A 228 -3.63 14.77 -10.22
CA ALA A 228 -5.08 14.58 -10.29
C ALA A 228 -5.75 14.79 -8.92
N THR A 229 -5.17 14.22 -7.87
CA THR A 229 -5.68 14.41 -6.49
C THR A 229 -5.61 15.87 -6.07
N LEU A 230 -4.51 16.57 -6.36
CA LEU A 230 -4.36 18.00 -6.06
C LEU A 230 -5.45 18.84 -6.76
N ILE A 231 -5.72 18.56 -8.05
CA ILE A 231 -6.75 19.25 -8.82
C ILE A 231 -8.13 19.00 -8.19
N VAL A 232 -8.45 17.76 -7.84
CA VAL A 232 -9.73 17.41 -7.21
C VAL A 232 -9.91 18.10 -5.87
N LEU A 233 -8.90 18.01 -4.98
CA LEU A 233 -8.97 18.65 -3.66
C LEU A 233 -9.02 20.19 -3.77
N GLY A 234 -8.28 20.77 -4.70
CA GLY A 234 -8.32 22.20 -5.00
C GLY A 234 -9.68 22.65 -5.53
N GLY A 235 -10.31 21.85 -6.40
CA GLY A 235 -11.67 22.08 -6.86
C GLY A 235 -12.70 22.02 -5.73
N ILE A 236 -12.64 21.01 -4.88
CA ILE A 236 -13.52 20.90 -3.70
C ILE A 236 -13.38 22.14 -2.81
N TRP A 237 -12.15 22.57 -2.56
CA TRP A 237 -11.89 23.75 -1.74
C TRP A 237 -12.44 25.04 -2.37
N TRP A 238 -12.29 25.19 -3.69
CA TRP A 238 -12.80 26.36 -4.41
C TRP A 238 -14.32 26.48 -4.29
N PHE A 239 -15.03 25.40 -4.63
CA PHE A 239 -16.51 25.41 -4.60
C PHE A 239 -17.08 25.47 -3.18
N SER A 240 -16.37 24.96 -2.18
CA SER A 240 -16.81 25.03 -0.78
C SER A 240 -16.72 26.44 -0.17
N ARG A 241 -16.05 27.38 -0.82
CA ARG A 241 -15.99 28.80 -0.38
C ARG A 241 -17.17 29.63 -0.87
N GLU A 242 -17.81 29.18 -1.94
CA GLU A 242 -18.94 29.90 -2.56
C GLU A 242 -20.30 29.47 -1.97
N SER A 243 -20.32 28.43 -1.13
CA SER A 243 -21.51 27.92 -0.46
C SER A 243 -21.59 28.39 1.00
#